data_d37ff3951455b15e7e6a5889b888c47c
#
_entry.id   d37ff3951455b15e7e6a5889b888c47c
#
_cell.length_a   1.000
_cell.length_b   1.000
_cell.length_c   1.000
_cell.angle_alpha   90.00
_cell.angle_beta   90.00
_cell.angle_gamma   90.00
#
_symmetry.space_group_name_H-M   'P 1'
#
loop_
_entity.id
_entity.type
_entity.pdbx_description
1 polymer ?
#
loop_
_entity_poly.entity_id
_entity_poly.type
_entity_poly.pdbx_seq_one_letter_code
_entity_poly.pdbx_strand_id
1 'polypeptide(L)'
;MYRRGLVRKMGKMQQVLLTTVGRKSGKPHSVQLGAVREGDGWVVIGSASGADAHPQWWLNMVANPNVTVQVNDDVLKARMQEITNPADYDRIWHTVVATSKGYADYPKKTSRKIPLGWLRPA
;
A
#
# COMPACT_ATOMS: atom_id res chain seq x y z
N MET A 1 23.43 -0.06 1.32
CA MET A 1 22.98 0.09 1.65
C MET A 1 22.32 0.50 1.75
N TYR A 2 22.11 0.40 1.32
CA TYR A 2 21.41 0.92 1.45
C TYR A 2 20.90 0.63 2.11
N ARG A 3 20.97 0.44 2.12
CA ARG A 3 20.51 0.38 2.76
C ARG A 3 20.02 0.46 3.63
N ARG A 4 20.16 0.36 3.81
CA ARG A 4 19.94 0.51 4.73
C ARG A 4 19.59 1.18 5.29
N GLY A 5 19.68 1.31 5.13
CA GLY A 5 19.45 2.07 5.62
C GLY A 5 18.99 2.70 5.76
N LEU A 6 18.92 3.00 5.28
CA LEU A 6 18.53 3.77 5.42
C LEU A 6 17.67 4.10 5.77
N VAL A 7 17.42 3.83 5.48
CA VAL A 7 16.77 4.14 5.85
C VAL A 7 16.24 4.73 6.62
N ARG A 8 16.53 5.11 6.84
CA ARG A 8 16.19 5.83 7.53
C ARG A 8 15.63 6.88 7.05
N LYS A 9 15.23 6.93 6.22
CA LYS A 9 14.56 7.89 5.71
C LYS A 9 13.48 8.25 6.52
N MET A 10 13.65 8.75 7.65
CA MET A 10 12.64 9.11 8.52
C MET A 10 11.66 10.00 7.89
N GLY A 11 10.39 9.73 8.07
CA GLY A 11 9.30 10.54 7.57
C GLY A 11 8.97 10.34 6.12
N LYS A 12 9.61 9.39 5.46
CA LYS A 12 9.33 9.12 4.06
C LYS A 12 8.91 7.68 3.88
N MET A 13 7.90 7.48 3.03
CA MET A 13 7.49 6.16 2.67
C MET A 13 8.45 5.52 1.70
N GLN A 14 8.57 4.20 1.77
CA GLN A 14 9.32 3.45 0.77
C GLN A 14 8.51 3.45 -0.52
N GLN A 15 9.15 3.82 -1.64
CA GLN A 15 8.52 3.71 -2.94
C GLN A 15 8.60 2.28 -3.43
N VAL A 16 7.46 1.73 -3.83
CA VAL A 16 7.39 0.36 -4.36
C VAL A 16 6.69 0.38 -5.70
N LEU A 17 7.01 -0.57 -6.55
CA LEU A 17 6.29 -0.81 -7.80
C LEU A 17 5.37 -2.00 -7.57
N LEU A 18 4.07 -1.75 -7.57
CA LEU A 18 3.06 -2.77 -7.36
C LEU A 18 2.49 -3.20 -8.70
N THR A 19 2.51 -4.50 -8.98
CA THR A 19 1.91 -5.05 -10.19
C THR A 19 0.72 -5.92 -9.79
N THR A 20 -0.45 -5.56 -10.30
CA THR A 20 -1.70 -6.28 -10.07
C THR A 20 -2.19 -6.89 -11.37
N VAL A 21 -3.12 -7.84 -11.27
CA VAL A 21 -3.77 -8.41 -12.45
C VAL A 21 -5.06 -7.64 -12.68
N GLY A 22 -5.22 -7.10 -13.88
CA GLY A 22 -6.43 -6.34 -14.23
C GLY A 22 -7.66 -7.22 -14.13
N ARG A 23 -8.65 -6.78 -13.33
CA ARG A 23 -9.85 -7.58 -13.09
C ARG A 23 -10.74 -7.73 -14.32
N LYS A 24 -10.54 -6.86 -15.31
CA LYS A 24 -11.29 -6.92 -16.55
C LYS A 24 -10.49 -7.47 -17.71
N SER A 25 -9.21 -7.11 -17.78
CA SER A 25 -8.36 -7.48 -18.92
C SER A 25 -7.56 -8.75 -18.70
N GLY A 26 -7.31 -9.12 -17.43
CA GLY A 26 -6.42 -10.22 -17.08
C GLY A 26 -4.96 -9.91 -17.32
N LYS A 27 -4.63 -8.67 -17.66
CA LYS A 27 -3.26 -8.27 -17.97
C LYS A 27 -2.62 -7.61 -16.76
N PRO A 28 -1.27 -7.64 -16.66
CA PRO A 28 -0.59 -6.99 -15.56
C PRO A 28 -0.65 -5.45 -15.69
N HIS A 29 -0.87 -4.79 -14.56
CA HIS A 29 -0.85 -3.34 -14.47
C HIS A 29 0.05 -2.94 -13.32
N SER A 30 0.99 -2.04 -13.57
CA SER A 30 1.97 -1.61 -12.58
C SER A 30 1.72 -0.15 -12.19
N VAL A 31 1.91 0.13 -10.89
CA VAL A 31 1.75 1.48 -10.37
C VAL A 31 2.81 1.69 -9.29
N GLN A 32 3.36 2.89 -9.24
CA GLN A 32 4.34 3.25 -8.22
C GLN A 32 3.61 3.88 -7.04
N LEU A 33 3.86 3.38 -5.83
CA LEU A 33 3.17 3.79 -4.62
C LEU A 33 4.14 3.95 -3.47
N GLY A 34 3.70 4.72 -2.46
CA GLY A 34 4.36 4.69 -1.17
C GLY A 34 3.81 3.56 -0.31
N ALA A 35 4.67 2.95 0.49
CA ALA A 35 4.30 1.86 1.38
C ALA A 35 5.03 1.98 2.70
N VAL A 36 4.44 1.40 3.76
CA VAL A 36 5.09 1.32 5.05
C VAL A 36 5.36 -0.15 5.39
N ARG A 37 6.45 -0.39 6.09
CA ARG A 37 6.83 -1.74 6.47
C ARG A 37 5.89 -2.27 7.55
N GLU A 38 5.46 -3.52 7.39
CA GLU A 38 4.67 -4.22 8.40
C GLU A 38 5.11 -5.68 8.41
N GLY A 39 5.77 -6.09 9.49
CA GLY A 39 6.33 -7.43 9.57
C GLY A 39 7.33 -7.68 8.45
N ASP A 40 7.15 -8.76 7.72
CA ASP A 40 7.99 -9.10 6.58
C ASP A 40 7.40 -8.64 5.24
N GLY A 41 6.35 -7.83 5.29
CA GLY A 41 5.68 -7.32 4.11
C GLY A 41 5.54 -5.80 4.14
N TRP A 42 4.64 -5.30 3.30
CA TRP A 42 4.43 -3.87 3.11
C TRP A 42 2.94 -3.56 3.12
N VAL A 43 2.58 -2.41 3.70
CA VAL A 43 1.19 -1.93 3.63
C VAL A 43 1.11 -0.82 2.61
N VAL A 44 0.18 -0.96 1.67
CA VAL A 44 -0.16 0.07 0.70
C VAL A 44 -1.49 0.70 1.07
N ILE A 45 -1.66 1.97 0.71
CA ILE A 45 -2.78 2.78 1.16
C ILE A 45 -3.64 3.13 -0.05
N GLY A 46 -4.89 2.69 -0.05
CA GLY A 46 -5.81 2.92 -1.16
C GLY A 46 -6.48 4.29 -1.11
N SER A 47 -5.69 5.34 -0.94
CA SER A 47 -6.19 6.68 -0.71
C SER A 47 -6.72 7.38 -1.96
N ALA A 48 -6.14 7.11 -3.13
CA ALA A 48 -6.45 7.83 -4.37
C ALA A 48 -6.45 9.35 -4.14
N SER A 49 -5.51 9.84 -3.34
CA SER A 49 -5.37 11.26 -2.95
C SER A 49 -6.65 11.83 -2.32
N GLY A 50 -7.42 10.99 -1.63
CA GLY A 50 -8.66 11.39 -0.98
C GLY A 50 -9.87 11.45 -1.90
N ALA A 51 -9.80 10.87 -3.09
CA ALA A 51 -10.93 10.78 -3.99
C ALA A 51 -12.04 9.90 -3.40
N ASP A 52 -13.28 10.10 -3.85
CA ASP A 52 -14.43 9.36 -3.34
C ASP A 52 -14.47 7.91 -3.80
N ALA A 53 -13.74 7.55 -4.84
CA ALA A 53 -13.67 6.19 -5.34
C ALA A 53 -12.32 5.56 -5.01
N HIS A 54 -12.33 4.23 -4.79
CA HIS A 54 -11.07 3.51 -4.62
C HIS A 54 -10.26 3.53 -5.92
N PRO A 55 -8.92 3.50 -5.84
CA PRO A 55 -8.09 3.44 -7.05
C PRO A 55 -8.26 2.10 -7.76
N GLN A 56 -8.03 2.10 -9.08
CA GLN A 56 -8.20 0.90 -9.90
C GLN A 56 -7.32 -0.25 -9.42
N TRP A 57 -6.07 0.06 -9.03
CA TRP A 57 -5.18 -1.00 -8.56
C TRP A 57 -5.69 -1.66 -7.28
N TRP A 58 -6.40 -0.91 -6.43
CA TRP A 58 -7.02 -1.49 -5.23
C TRP A 58 -8.12 -2.48 -5.62
N LEU A 59 -8.99 -2.06 -6.54
CA LEU A 59 -10.08 -2.92 -7.01
C LEU A 59 -9.55 -4.18 -7.70
N ASN A 60 -8.47 -4.05 -8.48
CA ASN A 60 -7.83 -5.22 -9.10
C ASN A 60 -7.31 -6.18 -8.04
N MET A 61 -6.72 -5.65 -6.98
CA MET A 61 -6.13 -6.47 -5.92
C MET A 61 -7.20 -7.17 -5.08
N VAL A 62 -8.34 -6.53 -4.87
CA VAL A 62 -9.46 -7.17 -4.18
C VAL A 62 -9.98 -8.35 -5.01
N ALA A 63 -10.04 -8.18 -6.32
CA ALA A 63 -10.50 -9.25 -7.22
C ALA A 63 -9.48 -10.38 -7.33
N ASN A 64 -8.19 -10.06 -7.31
CA ASN A 64 -7.11 -11.06 -7.36
C ASN A 64 -6.00 -10.60 -6.43
N PRO A 65 -5.87 -11.20 -5.23
CA PRO A 65 -4.91 -10.74 -4.23
C PRO A 65 -3.46 -11.12 -4.53
N ASN A 66 -3.21 -11.92 -5.55
CA ASN A 66 -1.84 -12.28 -5.91
C ASN A 66 -1.22 -11.13 -6.69
N VAL A 67 -0.12 -10.59 -6.17
CA VAL A 67 0.52 -9.39 -6.72
C VAL A 67 2.04 -9.60 -6.74
N THR A 68 2.73 -8.69 -7.43
CA THR A 68 4.18 -8.61 -7.41
C THR A 68 4.57 -7.24 -6.88
N VAL A 69 5.55 -7.21 -6.00
CA VAL A 69 6.05 -5.98 -5.39
C VAL A 69 7.54 -5.87 -5.69
N GLN A 70 7.95 -4.75 -6.24
CA GLN A 70 9.36 -4.45 -6.44
C GLN A 70 9.77 -3.33 -5.50
N VAL A 71 10.75 -3.59 -4.66
CA VAL A 71 11.33 -2.63 -3.73
C VAL A 71 12.79 -2.50 -4.09
N ASN A 72 13.18 -1.34 -4.64
CA ASN A 72 14.50 -1.15 -5.22
C ASN A 72 14.73 -2.21 -6.30
N ASP A 73 15.75 -3.07 -6.15
CA ASP A 73 16.04 -4.11 -7.12
C ASP A 73 15.40 -5.47 -6.77
N ASP A 74 14.76 -5.56 -5.61
CA ASP A 74 14.18 -6.81 -5.15
C ASP A 74 12.75 -6.95 -5.63
N VAL A 75 12.45 -8.06 -6.31
CA VAL A 75 11.11 -8.36 -6.78
C VAL A 75 10.60 -9.57 -6.01
N LEU A 76 9.45 -9.44 -5.40
CA LEU A 76 8.88 -10.55 -4.66
C LEU A 76 7.39 -10.72 -4.97
N LYS A 77 6.97 -11.97 -4.92
CA LYS A 77 5.56 -12.28 -5.02
C LYS A 77 4.92 -12.11 -3.66
N ALA A 78 3.73 -11.55 -3.66
CA ALA A 78 3.02 -11.27 -2.42
C ALA A 78 1.54 -11.58 -2.58
N ARG A 79 0.87 -11.71 -1.45
CA ARG A 79 -0.57 -11.89 -1.41
C ARG A 79 -1.15 -10.80 -0.53
N MET A 80 -2.11 -10.07 -1.05
CA MET A 80 -2.73 -8.97 -0.33
C MET A 80 -3.75 -9.48 0.68
N GLN A 81 -3.70 -8.91 1.89
CA GLN A 81 -4.69 -9.11 2.91
C GLN A 81 -5.15 -7.75 3.39
N GLU A 82 -6.43 -7.45 3.26
CA GLU A 82 -6.95 -6.17 3.74
C GLU A 82 -6.90 -6.12 5.26
N ILE A 83 -6.49 -4.97 5.81
CA ILE A 83 -6.44 -4.76 7.26
C ILE A 83 -7.84 -4.34 7.71
N THR A 84 -8.56 -5.26 8.33
CA THR A 84 -9.94 -5.01 8.77
C THR A 84 -10.11 -4.94 10.27
N ASN A 85 -9.15 -5.49 11.04
CA ASN A 85 -9.19 -5.41 12.49
C ASN A 85 -9.00 -3.95 12.92
N PRO A 86 -9.93 -3.37 13.70
CA PRO A 86 -9.84 -1.95 14.04
C PRO A 86 -8.57 -1.55 14.78
N ALA A 87 -8.08 -2.39 15.69
CA ALA A 87 -6.87 -2.08 16.43
C ALA A 87 -5.64 -2.07 15.51
N ASP A 88 -5.54 -3.04 14.60
CA ASP A 88 -4.46 -3.08 13.64
C ASP A 88 -4.55 -1.91 12.67
N TYR A 89 -5.75 -1.60 12.20
CA TYR A 89 -5.97 -0.48 11.29
C TYR A 89 -5.49 0.83 11.93
N ASP A 90 -5.90 1.08 13.17
CA ASP A 90 -5.53 2.32 13.86
C ASP A 90 -4.03 2.42 14.08
N ARG A 91 -3.40 1.31 14.49
CA ARG A 91 -1.96 1.27 14.70
C ARG A 91 -1.21 1.57 13.41
N ILE A 92 -1.60 0.93 12.32
CA ILE A 92 -0.93 1.10 11.03
C ILE A 92 -1.22 2.48 10.46
N TRP A 93 -2.45 2.98 10.62
CA TRP A 93 -2.80 4.33 10.16
C TRP A 93 -1.95 5.39 10.86
N HIS A 94 -1.70 5.22 12.16
CA HIS A 94 -0.80 6.11 12.88
C HIS A 94 0.59 6.11 12.28
N THR A 95 1.09 4.94 11.89
CA THR A 95 2.40 4.83 11.23
C THR A 95 2.38 5.53 9.87
N VAL A 96 1.31 5.39 9.11
CA VAL A 96 1.16 6.04 7.80
C VAL A 96 1.23 7.56 7.96
N VAL A 97 0.46 8.11 8.90
CA VAL A 97 0.40 9.55 9.13
C VAL A 97 1.74 10.08 9.66
N ALA A 98 2.39 9.33 10.55
CA ALA A 98 3.70 9.72 11.08
C ALA A 98 4.76 9.71 10.00
N THR A 99 4.65 8.79 9.04
CA THR A 99 5.60 8.67 7.93
C THR A 99 5.35 9.74 6.87
N SER A 100 4.07 10.05 6.60
CA SER A 100 3.71 11.06 5.62
C SER A 100 2.44 11.78 6.10
N LYS A 101 2.60 12.98 6.62
CA LYS A 101 1.52 13.72 7.26
C LYS A 101 0.38 14.07 6.33
N GLY A 102 0.64 14.15 5.03
CA GLY A 102 -0.41 14.44 4.06
C GLY A 102 -1.57 13.46 4.11
N TYR A 103 -1.33 12.23 4.53
CA TYR A 103 -2.40 11.24 4.63
C TYR A 103 -3.45 11.58 5.68
N ALA A 104 -3.10 12.38 6.67
CA ALA A 104 -4.06 12.77 7.71
C ALA A 104 -5.24 13.57 7.14
N ASP A 105 -5.04 14.23 6.00
CA ASP A 105 -6.09 15.05 5.39
C ASP A 105 -7.04 14.26 4.51
N TYR A 106 -6.67 13.06 4.09
CA TYR A 106 -7.49 12.29 3.14
C TYR A 106 -8.86 11.91 3.70
N PRO A 107 -8.99 11.47 4.96
CA PRO A 107 -10.31 11.20 5.50
C PRO A 107 -11.21 12.42 5.58
N LYS A 108 -10.63 13.61 5.55
CA LYS A 108 -11.40 14.86 5.56
C LYS A 108 -11.94 15.22 4.18
N LYS A 109 -11.39 14.61 3.13
CA LYS A 109 -11.78 14.89 1.75
C LYS A 109 -12.86 13.94 1.24
N THR A 110 -13.05 12.83 1.91
CA THR A 110 -14.01 11.82 1.48
C THR A 110 -14.63 11.14 2.70
N SER A 111 -15.87 10.70 2.57
CA SER A 111 -16.53 9.90 3.60
C SER A 111 -16.16 8.42 3.48
N ARG A 112 -15.49 8.05 2.40
CA ARG A 112 -15.05 6.69 2.18
C ARG A 112 -13.92 6.34 3.15
N LYS A 113 -13.98 5.15 3.74
CA LYS A 113 -12.87 4.68 4.55
C LYS A 113 -11.69 4.35 3.63
N ILE A 114 -10.51 4.84 3.99
CA ILE A 114 -9.30 4.58 3.22
C ILE A 114 -8.80 3.17 3.54
N PRO A 115 -8.78 2.23 2.57
CA PRO A 115 -8.37 0.87 2.88
C PRO A 115 -6.85 0.74 2.99
N LEU A 116 -6.43 -0.21 3.82
CA LEU A 116 -5.02 -0.58 3.97
C LEU A 116 -4.87 -2.03 3.54
N GLY A 117 -3.93 -2.28 2.66
CA GLY A 117 -3.66 -3.63 2.17
C GLY A 117 -2.28 -4.09 2.58
N TRP A 118 -2.20 -5.22 3.28
CA TRP A 118 -0.94 -5.81 3.70
C TRP A 118 -0.49 -6.79 2.63
N LEU A 119 0.65 -6.48 2.00
CA LEU A 119 1.24 -7.31 0.96
C LEU A 119 2.23 -8.26 1.65
N ARG A 120 1.77 -9.46 1.93
CA ARG A 120 2.56 -10.47 2.63
C ARG A 120 3.35 -11.28 1.61
N PRO A 121 4.61 -11.62 1.87
CA PRO A 121 5.35 -12.50 0.98
C PRO A 121 4.60 -13.81 0.77
N ALA A 122 4.47 -14.20 -0.48
CA ALA A 122 3.73 -15.41 -0.84
C ALA A 122 4.64 -16.62 -0.86
#